data_cbbfb723962fb9bf2463214c3576d80a
#
_entry.id   cbbfb723962fb9bf2463214c3576d80a
#
_cell.length_a   1.000
_cell.length_b   1.000
_cell.length_c   1.000
_cell.angle_alpha   90.00
_cell.angle_beta   90.00
_cell.angle_gamma   90.00
#
_symmetry.space_group_name_H-M   'P 1'
#
loop_
_entity.id
_entity.type
_entity.pdbx_description
1 polymer ?
#
loop_
_entity_poly.entity_id
_entity_poly.type
_entity_poly.pdbx_seq_one_letter_code
_entity_poly.pdbx_strand_id
1 'polypeptide(L)'
;MQSTMMNMPLNITSVMNFADKVYPNVEVVSVTADNPRHRYTYKDAFARVRKLANALEKIGAKQGDVIGTLAWNDYRHLELYYAISCSGMVCHTVNPRLFDEQIDYIINHAEDQWVFIDVAFVGTMERLQDQLSGVKGYVVLTDEAHMPETSLRNVHCYETLLEGESDSFDWPELDENSASAICYTSGTTGNPKGVVYSHRSTVLHCYASSLPDAFCLSRNDVTMPIVPMFHVNGWGLVYSAPMAGVKLVMPGPKMGDGETLCDLINSESITCSAGVPTVWLALLQYLEKTGKTVDTLNRVTVGGSACPLSIFDAFREQYNVTVQHAWGMTEMSPLGTYNRVAEDAHENMSKEEFDTHRLRQGRPIYGVDLRIVDPDGNELPWDGESSGAVQVRGPFITERYHKLDTGGAEDGWFETGDVSFMDENSLMQITDRTKDVIKSGGEWISSIELENCAVDNPKIAEAAVIGVSHPKWTERPLLLAIVKEGEEISKEEMLDWFEGKVAKWWIPADCVFVEQLPHTATGKLSKKDLRDEYQNFQWSDV
;
A
#
# COMPACT_ATOMS: atom_id res chain seq x y z
N MET A 1 -3.31 17.74 -38.50
CA MET A 1 -1.91 17.33 -38.79
C MET A 1 -1.62 16.17 -37.84
N GLN A 2 -1.11 15.02 -38.32
CA GLN A 2 -0.73 13.91 -37.46
C GLN A 2 0.71 14.11 -36.93
N SER A 3 0.99 13.55 -35.75
CA SER A 3 2.34 13.52 -35.17
C SER A 3 3.29 12.72 -36.04
N THR A 4 4.55 13.11 -36.06
CA THR A 4 5.65 12.39 -36.74
C THR A 4 6.53 11.58 -35.76
N MET A 5 6.12 11.48 -34.47
CA MET A 5 6.83 10.70 -33.47
C MET A 5 6.59 9.21 -33.68
N MET A 6 7.57 8.40 -33.28
CA MET A 6 7.45 6.93 -33.32
C MET A 6 6.33 6.48 -32.37
N ASN A 7 5.51 5.57 -32.85
CA ASN A 7 4.46 4.95 -32.03
C ASN A 7 5.05 3.69 -31.34
N MET A 8 5.76 3.90 -30.22
CA MET A 8 6.33 2.81 -29.40
C MET A 8 5.40 2.57 -28.20
N PRO A 9 4.98 1.33 -27.93
CA PRO A 9 4.09 1.02 -26.83
C PRO A 9 4.79 1.19 -25.48
N LEU A 10 4.08 1.77 -24.50
CA LEU A 10 4.50 1.87 -23.10
C LEU A 10 4.22 0.54 -22.39
N ASN A 11 5.15 -0.40 -22.44
CA ASN A 11 4.99 -1.70 -21.81
C ASN A 11 6.13 -2.02 -20.82
N ILE A 12 5.86 -2.94 -19.89
CA ILE A 12 6.80 -3.37 -18.86
C ILE A 12 8.05 -4.00 -19.47
N THR A 13 7.92 -4.66 -20.64
CA THR A 13 9.05 -5.21 -21.38
C THR A 13 10.08 -4.14 -21.73
N SER A 14 9.64 -2.91 -22.02
CA SER A 14 10.55 -1.78 -22.28
C SER A 14 11.36 -1.38 -21.05
N VAL A 15 10.76 -1.43 -19.85
CA VAL A 15 11.45 -1.17 -18.58
C VAL A 15 12.53 -2.23 -18.32
N MET A 16 12.17 -3.51 -18.49
CA MET A 16 13.08 -4.64 -18.34
C MET A 16 14.28 -4.53 -19.30
N ASN A 17 14.00 -4.36 -20.60
CA ASN A 17 15.04 -4.28 -21.62
C ASN A 17 15.96 -3.07 -21.42
N PHE A 18 15.41 -1.95 -20.94
CA PHE A 18 16.20 -0.77 -20.62
C PHE A 18 17.15 -1.04 -19.46
N ALA A 19 16.66 -1.60 -18.35
CA ALA A 19 17.48 -1.91 -17.19
C ALA A 19 18.55 -2.96 -17.49
N ASP A 20 18.21 -4.03 -18.20
CA ASP A 20 19.15 -5.09 -18.64
C ASP A 20 20.29 -4.51 -19.49
N LYS A 21 19.98 -3.57 -20.38
CA LYS A 21 20.96 -2.97 -21.29
C LYS A 21 21.76 -1.83 -20.68
N VAL A 22 21.11 -0.95 -19.90
CA VAL A 22 21.71 0.32 -19.43
C VAL A 22 22.31 0.18 -18.03
N TYR A 23 21.70 -0.67 -17.18
CA TYR A 23 22.09 -0.90 -15.80
C TYR A 23 22.42 -2.35 -15.46
N PRO A 24 23.11 -3.11 -16.34
CA PRO A 24 23.30 -4.56 -16.21
C PRO A 24 23.98 -4.97 -14.89
N ASN A 25 24.83 -4.12 -14.33
CA ASN A 25 25.63 -4.41 -13.14
C ASN A 25 25.06 -3.86 -11.85
N VAL A 26 23.88 -3.26 -11.89
CA VAL A 26 23.20 -2.79 -10.66
C VAL A 26 22.67 -4.01 -9.90
N GLU A 27 22.90 -4.02 -8.59
CA GLU A 27 22.56 -5.17 -7.75
C GLU A 27 21.09 -5.20 -7.34
N VAL A 28 20.61 -6.42 -7.16
CA VAL A 28 19.38 -6.76 -6.44
C VAL A 28 19.77 -7.68 -5.30
N VAL A 29 19.38 -7.32 -4.08
CA VAL A 29 19.67 -8.09 -2.87
C VAL A 29 18.36 -8.52 -2.24
N SER A 30 18.26 -9.76 -1.79
CA SER A 30 17.05 -10.28 -1.15
C SER A 30 17.36 -11.11 0.08
N VAL A 31 16.49 -11.01 1.05
CA VAL A 31 16.37 -11.97 2.15
C VAL A 31 15.25 -12.95 1.80
N THR A 32 15.57 -14.24 1.78
CA THR A 32 14.58 -15.30 1.57
C THR A 32 14.60 -16.27 2.75
N ALA A 33 13.67 -17.20 2.79
CA ALA A 33 13.63 -18.23 3.84
C ALA A 33 14.84 -19.18 3.76
N ASP A 34 15.31 -19.48 2.56
CA ASP A 34 16.43 -20.38 2.24
C ASP A 34 17.78 -19.67 2.07
N ASN A 35 17.80 -18.35 1.86
CA ASN A 35 19.03 -17.58 1.70
C ASN A 35 18.91 -16.18 2.33
N PRO A 36 19.64 -15.89 3.42
CA PRO A 36 19.55 -14.59 4.10
C PRO A 36 20.17 -13.42 3.31
N ARG A 37 20.90 -13.70 2.23
CA ARG A 37 21.60 -12.67 1.43
C ARG A 37 21.79 -13.11 -0.01
N HIS A 38 20.70 -13.45 -0.70
CA HIS A 38 20.76 -13.63 -2.14
C HIS A 38 21.17 -12.32 -2.82
N ARG A 39 22.14 -12.39 -3.71
CA ARG A 39 22.67 -11.23 -4.45
C ARG A 39 22.94 -11.59 -5.89
N TYR A 40 22.43 -10.77 -6.79
CA TYR A 40 22.68 -10.85 -8.23
C TYR A 40 22.50 -9.47 -8.85
N THR A 41 22.72 -9.35 -10.16
CA THR A 41 22.58 -8.09 -10.91
C THR A 41 21.29 -8.06 -11.72
N TYR A 42 20.88 -6.88 -12.24
CA TYR A 42 19.76 -6.81 -13.18
C TYR A 42 19.96 -7.70 -14.41
N LYS A 43 21.21 -7.82 -14.91
CA LYS A 43 21.52 -8.75 -15.99
C LYS A 43 21.20 -10.20 -15.62
N ASP A 44 21.60 -10.62 -14.45
CA ASP A 44 21.32 -11.98 -13.96
C ASP A 44 19.82 -12.17 -13.72
N ALA A 45 19.15 -11.19 -13.10
CA ALA A 45 17.71 -11.21 -12.86
C ALA A 45 16.93 -11.38 -14.16
N PHE A 46 17.25 -10.56 -15.17
CA PHE A 46 16.50 -10.62 -16.43
C PHE A 46 16.89 -11.81 -17.33
N ALA A 47 18.08 -12.40 -17.15
CA ALA A 47 18.39 -13.71 -17.73
C ALA A 47 17.49 -14.81 -17.11
N ARG A 48 17.27 -14.76 -15.77
CA ARG A 48 16.36 -15.69 -15.09
C ARG A 48 14.89 -15.44 -15.43
N VAL A 49 14.50 -14.18 -15.63
CA VAL A 49 13.15 -13.81 -16.13
C VAL A 49 12.87 -14.45 -17.48
N ARG A 50 13.84 -14.48 -18.42
CA ARG A 50 13.69 -15.17 -19.71
C ARG A 50 13.59 -16.69 -19.53
N LYS A 51 14.36 -17.29 -18.63
CA LYS A 51 14.22 -18.72 -18.27
C LYS A 51 12.84 -19.03 -17.72
N LEU A 52 12.35 -18.18 -16.82
CA LEU A 52 11.03 -18.33 -16.23
C LEU A 52 9.91 -18.20 -17.29
N ALA A 53 10.05 -17.30 -18.25
CA ALA A 53 9.10 -17.17 -19.36
C ALA A 53 9.03 -18.47 -20.19
N ASN A 54 10.18 -19.07 -20.53
CA ASN A 54 10.24 -20.39 -21.20
C ASN A 54 9.58 -21.49 -20.33
N ALA A 55 9.86 -21.49 -19.03
CA ALA A 55 9.29 -22.45 -18.10
C ALA A 55 7.77 -22.32 -17.98
N LEU A 56 7.23 -21.09 -17.95
CA LEU A 56 5.78 -20.83 -17.96
C LEU A 56 5.10 -21.40 -19.21
N GLU A 57 5.67 -21.20 -20.40
CA GLU A 57 5.15 -21.82 -21.61
C GLU A 57 5.18 -23.36 -21.54
N LYS A 58 6.26 -23.94 -21.00
CA LYS A 58 6.44 -25.39 -20.87
C LYS A 58 5.42 -26.04 -19.92
N ILE A 59 5.02 -25.36 -18.85
CA ILE A 59 3.94 -25.83 -17.97
C ILE A 59 2.55 -25.56 -18.54
N GLY A 60 2.46 -24.95 -19.73
CA GLY A 60 1.22 -24.70 -20.46
C GLY A 60 0.49 -23.42 -20.10
N ALA A 61 1.16 -22.46 -19.45
CA ALA A 61 0.64 -21.10 -19.30
C ALA A 61 0.66 -20.38 -20.66
N LYS A 62 -0.31 -19.49 -20.87
CA LYS A 62 -0.53 -18.85 -22.17
C LYS A 62 -0.78 -17.35 -21.99
N GLN A 63 -0.54 -16.59 -23.04
CA GLN A 63 -0.92 -15.19 -23.10
C GLN A 63 -2.41 -15.02 -22.73
N GLY A 64 -2.69 -14.08 -21.81
CA GLY A 64 -4.01 -13.83 -21.24
C GLY A 64 -4.34 -14.62 -19.97
N ASP A 65 -3.57 -15.68 -19.65
CA ASP A 65 -3.77 -16.40 -18.38
C ASP A 65 -3.43 -15.50 -17.18
N VAL A 66 -4.14 -15.68 -16.09
CA VAL A 66 -3.85 -15.05 -14.79
C VAL A 66 -3.00 -16.00 -13.97
N ILE A 67 -1.91 -15.50 -13.43
CA ILE A 67 -0.95 -16.27 -12.64
C ILE A 67 -0.89 -15.68 -11.23
N GLY A 68 -1.36 -16.44 -10.23
CA GLY A 68 -1.36 -16.04 -8.83
C GLY A 68 0.03 -16.10 -8.21
N THR A 69 0.35 -15.10 -7.38
CA THR A 69 1.59 -15.06 -6.59
C THR A 69 1.27 -14.82 -5.13
N LEU A 70 1.56 -15.77 -4.26
CA LEU A 70 1.39 -15.69 -2.81
C LEU A 70 2.79 -15.68 -2.16
N ALA A 71 3.45 -14.50 -2.18
CA ALA A 71 4.88 -14.40 -1.93
C ALA A 71 5.28 -13.12 -1.22
N TRP A 72 6.42 -13.16 -0.52
CA TRP A 72 7.07 -12.01 0.10
C TRP A 72 7.85 -11.16 -0.91
N ASN A 73 8.46 -10.05 -0.42
CA ASN A 73 9.33 -9.18 -1.24
C ASN A 73 10.70 -9.83 -1.41
N ASP A 74 10.89 -10.60 -2.46
CA ASP A 74 12.18 -11.21 -2.77
C ASP A 74 12.45 -11.27 -4.28
N TYR A 75 13.63 -11.80 -4.66
CA TYR A 75 14.08 -11.85 -6.04
C TYR A 75 13.22 -12.77 -6.92
N ARG A 76 12.68 -13.89 -6.37
CA ARG A 76 11.82 -14.80 -7.14
C ARG A 76 10.49 -14.14 -7.46
N HIS A 77 9.93 -13.40 -6.51
CA HIS A 77 8.72 -12.63 -6.75
C HIS A 77 8.96 -11.50 -7.76
N LEU A 78 10.12 -10.82 -7.71
CA LEU A 78 10.52 -9.84 -8.73
C LEU A 78 10.59 -10.47 -10.13
N GLU A 79 11.21 -11.64 -10.26
CA GLU A 79 11.29 -12.39 -11.52
C GLU A 79 9.89 -12.72 -12.07
N LEU A 80 8.95 -13.14 -11.19
CA LEU A 80 7.56 -13.41 -11.57
C LEU A 80 6.85 -12.17 -12.13
N TYR A 81 7.01 -11.00 -11.51
CA TYR A 81 6.42 -9.77 -12.01
C TYR A 81 6.75 -9.49 -13.47
N TYR A 82 8.02 -9.67 -13.82
CA TYR A 82 8.47 -9.42 -15.19
C TYR A 82 8.16 -10.58 -16.13
N ALA A 83 8.41 -11.83 -15.75
CA ALA A 83 8.18 -12.97 -16.63
C ALA A 83 6.70 -13.10 -17.00
N ILE A 84 5.80 -12.96 -16.05
CA ILE A 84 4.35 -13.05 -16.26
C ILE A 84 3.89 -11.90 -17.16
N SER A 85 4.14 -10.66 -16.75
CA SER A 85 3.63 -9.48 -17.47
C SER A 85 4.23 -9.35 -18.86
N CYS A 86 5.55 -9.53 -19.02
CA CYS A 86 6.21 -9.40 -20.33
C CYS A 86 5.81 -10.51 -21.30
N SER A 87 5.37 -11.68 -20.83
CA SER A 87 4.81 -12.76 -21.67
C SER A 87 3.35 -12.53 -22.05
N GLY A 88 2.75 -11.40 -21.66
CA GLY A 88 1.35 -11.08 -21.94
C GLY A 88 0.35 -11.84 -21.06
N MET A 89 0.79 -12.37 -19.93
CA MET A 89 -0.04 -12.90 -18.86
C MET A 89 -0.29 -11.82 -17.80
N VAL A 90 -1.18 -12.08 -16.86
CA VAL A 90 -1.57 -11.13 -15.81
C VAL A 90 -1.02 -11.61 -14.46
N CYS A 91 -0.17 -10.82 -13.83
CA CYS A 91 0.36 -11.10 -12.49
C CYS A 91 -0.67 -10.76 -11.42
N HIS A 92 -1.29 -11.78 -10.81
CA HIS A 92 -2.21 -11.60 -9.69
C HIS A 92 -1.45 -11.71 -8.37
N THR A 93 -1.35 -10.60 -7.66
CA THR A 93 -0.66 -10.56 -6.37
C THR A 93 -1.65 -10.81 -5.23
N VAL A 94 -1.57 -11.99 -4.66
CA VAL A 94 -2.45 -12.46 -3.57
C VAL A 94 -1.87 -12.03 -2.23
N ASN A 95 -2.66 -11.31 -1.43
CA ASN A 95 -2.24 -10.90 -0.09
C ASN A 95 -2.34 -12.07 0.90
N PRO A 96 -1.23 -12.58 1.45
CA PRO A 96 -1.23 -13.75 2.34
C PRO A 96 -1.80 -13.48 3.73
N ARG A 97 -2.10 -12.23 4.05
CA ARG A 97 -2.70 -11.82 5.34
C ARG A 97 -4.23 -11.86 5.32
N LEU A 98 -4.83 -12.14 4.17
CA LEU A 98 -6.28 -12.33 4.06
C LEU A 98 -6.69 -13.65 4.72
N PHE A 99 -7.95 -13.75 5.12
CA PHE A 99 -8.55 -15.00 5.58
C PHE A 99 -8.68 -16.01 4.44
N ASP A 100 -8.69 -17.29 4.78
CA ASP A 100 -8.77 -18.39 3.81
C ASP A 100 -9.94 -18.22 2.82
N GLU A 101 -11.12 -17.78 3.28
CA GLU A 101 -12.29 -17.54 2.44
C GLU A 101 -12.09 -16.39 1.44
N GLN A 102 -11.32 -15.38 1.83
CA GLN A 102 -11.01 -14.26 0.95
C GLN A 102 -9.96 -14.65 -0.09
N ILE A 103 -8.96 -15.45 0.29
CA ILE A 103 -7.94 -15.99 -0.63
C ILE A 103 -8.62 -16.89 -1.66
N ASP A 104 -9.48 -17.81 -1.22
CA ASP A 104 -10.30 -18.65 -2.09
C ASP A 104 -11.11 -17.82 -3.09
N TYR A 105 -11.82 -16.80 -2.58
CA TYR A 105 -12.62 -15.92 -3.42
C TYR A 105 -11.80 -15.20 -4.48
N ILE A 106 -10.67 -14.57 -4.13
CA ILE A 106 -9.90 -13.75 -5.09
C ILE A 106 -9.20 -14.60 -6.15
N ILE A 107 -8.69 -15.78 -5.79
CA ILE A 107 -8.06 -16.71 -6.74
C ILE A 107 -9.09 -17.23 -7.75
N ASN A 108 -10.27 -17.65 -7.30
CA ASN A 108 -11.35 -18.10 -8.18
C ASN A 108 -11.92 -16.93 -9.00
N HIS A 109 -12.10 -15.74 -8.42
CA HIS A 109 -12.65 -14.58 -9.11
C HIS A 109 -11.69 -14.04 -10.19
N ALA A 110 -10.38 -14.08 -9.94
CA ALA A 110 -9.35 -13.72 -10.92
C ALA A 110 -9.16 -14.82 -11.98
N GLU A 111 -9.63 -16.05 -11.74
CA GLU A 111 -9.46 -17.22 -12.61
C GLU A 111 -7.99 -17.63 -12.75
N ASP A 112 -7.25 -17.65 -11.63
CA ASP A 112 -5.84 -18.01 -11.61
C ASP A 112 -5.61 -19.41 -12.19
N GLN A 113 -4.70 -19.54 -13.14
CA GLN A 113 -4.39 -20.80 -13.80
C GLN A 113 -3.26 -21.58 -13.10
N TRP A 114 -2.30 -20.85 -12.54
CA TRP A 114 -1.19 -21.34 -11.75
C TRP A 114 -1.01 -20.46 -10.54
N VAL A 115 -0.52 -21.00 -9.42
CA VAL A 115 -0.22 -20.22 -8.22
C VAL A 115 1.21 -20.48 -7.79
N PHE A 116 2.01 -19.42 -7.72
CA PHE A 116 3.37 -19.41 -7.19
C PHE A 116 3.33 -19.01 -5.72
N ILE A 117 3.91 -19.84 -4.86
CA ILE A 117 3.75 -19.72 -3.41
C ILE A 117 5.09 -19.75 -2.68
N ASP A 118 5.29 -18.81 -1.76
CA ASP A 118 6.39 -18.90 -0.81
C ASP A 118 6.20 -20.12 0.11
N VAL A 119 7.30 -20.73 0.56
CA VAL A 119 7.30 -21.89 1.45
C VAL A 119 6.39 -21.69 2.68
N ALA A 120 6.36 -20.45 3.21
CA ALA A 120 5.54 -20.11 4.37
C ALA A 120 4.02 -20.30 4.14
N PHE A 121 3.57 -20.32 2.89
CA PHE A 121 2.14 -20.37 2.54
C PHE A 121 1.69 -21.70 1.92
N VAL A 122 2.58 -22.71 1.87
CA VAL A 122 2.24 -24.05 1.36
C VAL A 122 1.04 -24.62 2.12
N GLY A 123 1.06 -24.57 3.46
CA GLY A 123 -0.06 -25.06 4.28
C GLY A 123 -1.38 -24.34 4.05
N THR A 124 -1.36 -23.06 3.67
CA THR A 124 -2.58 -22.34 3.28
C THR A 124 -3.14 -22.90 1.97
N MET A 125 -2.29 -23.11 0.97
CA MET A 125 -2.74 -23.68 -0.31
C MET A 125 -3.18 -25.13 -0.18
N GLU A 126 -2.56 -25.92 0.70
CA GLU A 126 -3.02 -27.29 1.01
C GLU A 126 -4.47 -27.33 1.53
N ARG A 127 -4.84 -26.35 2.38
CA ARG A 127 -6.23 -26.23 2.88
C ARG A 127 -7.22 -25.79 1.80
N LEU A 128 -6.77 -24.99 0.84
CA LEU A 128 -7.64 -24.33 -0.16
C LEU A 128 -7.70 -25.07 -1.50
N GLN A 129 -6.75 -25.97 -1.82
CA GLN A 129 -6.61 -26.54 -3.17
C GLN A 129 -7.88 -27.24 -3.70
N ASP A 130 -8.74 -27.78 -2.83
CA ASP A 130 -9.97 -28.46 -3.27
C ASP A 130 -11.05 -27.49 -3.72
N GLN A 131 -11.05 -26.24 -3.18
CA GLN A 131 -11.93 -25.15 -3.61
C GLN A 131 -11.40 -24.45 -4.88
N LEU A 132 -10.08 -24.51 -5.11
CA LEU A 132 -9.39 -23.88 -6.24
C LEU A 132 -9.35 -24.78 -7.48
N SER A 133 -10.51 -25.22 -7.95
CA SER A 133 -10.64 -26.20 -9.05
C SER A 133 -10.11 -25.69 -10.40
N GLY A 134 -10.06 -24.36 -10.61
CA GLY A 134 -9.49 -23.73 -11.82
C GLY A 134 -7.97 -23.74 -11.88
N VAL A 135 -7.29 -23.88 -10.72
CA VAL A 135 -5.83 -23.88 -10.64
C VAL A 135 -5.26 -25.21 -11.15
N LYS A 136 -4.41 -25.14 -12.15
CA LYS A 136 -3.79 -26.31 -12.81
C LYS A 136 -2.66 -26.93 -11.98
N GLY A 137 -1.97 -26.13 -11.18
CA GLY A 137 -0.88 -26.56 -10.32
C GLY A 137 -0.24 -25.41 -9.55
N TYR A 138 0.74 -25.78 -8.74
CA TYR A 138 1.43 -24.88 -7.81
C TYR A 138 2.94 -24.91 -8.06
N VAL A 139 3.60 -23.78 -7.81
CA VAL A 139 5.07 -23.70 -7.85
C VAL A 139 5.54 -23.11 -6.53
N VAL A 140 6.35 -23.88 -5.78
CA VAL A 140 6.91 -23.41 -4.50
C VAL A 140 8.18 -22.62 -4.77
N LEU A 141 8.26 -21.40 -4.25
CA LEU A 141 9.37 -20.46 -4.45
C LEU A 141 10.57 -20.83 -3.59
N THR A 142 11.26 -21.91 -3.95
CA THR A 142 12.39 -22.48 -3.22
C THR A 142 13.30 -23.26 -4.17
N ASP A 143 14.41 -23.77 -3.63
CA ASP A 143 15.26 -24.77 -4.30
C ASP A 143 14.88 -26.20 -3.86
N GLU A 144 15.47 -27.21 -4.55
CA GLU A 144 15.17 -28.62 -4.30
C GLU A 144 15.55 -29.05 -2.87
N ALA A 145 16.62 -28.49 -2.31
CA ALA A 145 17.10 -28.84 -0.97
C ALA A 145 16.17 -28.37 0.16
N HIS A 146 15.40 -27.31 -0.12
CA HIS A 146 14.46 -26.70 0.83
C HIS A 146 12.99 -26.93 0.46
N MET A 147 12.73 -27.77 -0.56
CA MET A 147 11.38 -28.12 -0.97
C MET A 147 10.65 -28.87 0.14
N PRO A 148 9.52 -28.35 0.67
CA PRO A 148 8.78 -29.02 1.73
C PRO A 148 8.05 -30.25 1.20
N GLU A 149 7.84 -31.24 2.07
CA GLU A 149 6.84 -32.27 1.80
C GLU A 149 5.45 -31.62 1.76
N THR A 150 4.67 -31.93 0.72
CA THR A 150 3.37 -31.29 0.52
C THR A 150 2.36 -32.21 -0.17
N SER A 151 1.09 -32.01 0.17
CA SER A 151 -0.05 -32.68 -0.45
C SER A 151 -0.61 -31.95 -1.67
N LEU A 152 -0.01 -30.82 -2.08
CA LEU A 152 -0.47 -30.04 -3.24
C LEU A 152 -0.37 -30.85 -4.54
N ARG A 153 -1.46 -30.80 -5.32
CA ARG A 153 -1.51 -31.45 -6.63
C ARG A 153 -0.64 -30.69 -7.64
N ASN A 154 0.01 -31.43 -8.52
CA ASN A 154 0.82 -30.89 -9.64
C ASN A 154 1.76 -29.76 -9.16
N VAL A 155 2.56 -30.06 -8.14
CA VAL A 155 3.47 -29.10 -7.51
C VAL A 155 4.86 -29.19 -8.15
N HIS A 156 5.48 -28.03 -8.35
CA HIS A 156 6.83 -27.86 -8.87
C HIS A 156 7.70 -27.06 -7.92
N CYS A 157 9.03 -27.30 -7.95
CA CYS A 157 10.02 -26.46 -7.30
C CYS A 157 10.46 -25.35 -8.27
N TYR A 158 10.54 -24.11 -7.80
CA TYR A 158 10.85 -22.96 -8.64
C TYR A 158 12.22 -23.06 -9.31
N GLU A 159 13.28 -23.35 -8.57
CA GLU A 159 14.62 -23.42 -9.14
C GLU A 159 14.75 -24.59 -10.11
N THR A 160 14.18 -25.74 -9.80
CA THR A 160 14.14 -26.90 -10.71
C THR A 160 13.35 -26.61 -11.99
N LEU A 161 12.29 -25.81 -11.89
CA LEU A 161 11.50 -25.39 -13.06
C LEU A 161 12.34 -24.55 -14.06
N LEU A 162 13.32 -23.79 -13.58
CA LEU A 162 14.21 -22.97 -14.39
C LEU A 162 15.44 -23.73 -14.94
N GLU A 163 15.71 -24.92 -14.41
CA GLU A 163 16.88 -25.72 -14.83
C GLU A 163 16.80 -26.11 -16.29
N GLY A 164 17.88 -25.86 -17.03
CA GLY A 164 17.98 -26.19 -18.44
C GLY A 164 17.21 -25.29 -19.39
N GLU A 165 16.44 -24.34 -18.89
CA GLU A 165 15.73 -23.37 -19.73
C GLU A 165 16.69 -22.34 -20.33
N SER A 166 16.35 -21.86 -21.55
CA SER A 166 17.12 -20.85 -22.26
C SER A 166 17.05 -19.49 -21.55
N ASP A 167 18.16 -18.75 -21.50
CA ASP A 167 18.23 -17.35 -21.08
C ASP A 167 17.89 -16.36 -22.20
N SER A 168 17.35 -16.85 -23.32
CA SER A 168 16.75 -16.06 -24.40
C SER A 168 15.26 -16.38 -24.51
N PHE A 169 14.46 -15.37 -24.81
CA PHE A 169 13.02 -15.48 -25.01
C PHE A 169 12.54 -14.42 -26.00
N ASP A 170 11.69 -14.80 -26.93
CA ASP A 170 11.11 -13.90 -27.92
C ASP A 170 9.83 -13.31 -27.36
N TRP A 171 9.93 -12.10 -26.78
CA TRP A 171 8.80 -11.41 -26.16
C TRP A 171 7.72 -11.08 -27.18
N PRO A 172 6.44 -11.37 -26.87
CA PRO A 172 5.33 -11.01 -27.74
C PRO A 172 5.19 -9.49 -27.88
N GLU A 173 4.69 -9.05 -29.03
CA GLU A 173 4.21 -7.68 -29.19
C GLU A 173 2.90 -7.50 -28.40
N LEU A 174 2.92 -6.63 -27.40
CA LEU A 174 1.79 -6.39 -26.51
C LEU A 174 1.18 -5.01 -26.76
N ASP A 175 -0.15 -4.96 -26.76
CA ASP A 175 -0.88 -3.68 -26.64
C ASP A 175 -0.61 -3.10 -25.25
N GLU A 176 -0.20 -1.83 -25.19
CA GLU A 176 0.07 -1.12 -23.95
C GLU A 176 -1.16 -1.05 -23.01
N ASN A 177 -2.36 -1.18 -23.55
CA ASN A 177 -3.62 -1.20 -22.79
C ASN A 177 -4.02 -2.59 -22.28
N SER A 178 -3.29 -3.66 -22.69
CA SER A 178 -3.55 -4.99 -22.15
C SER A 178 -3.21 -5.09 -20.67
N ALA A 179 -3.91 -5.98 -19.96
CA ALA A 179 -3.69 -6.23 -18.55
C ALA A 179 -2.27 -6.76 -18.29
N SER A 180 -1.60 -6.22 -17.27
CA SER A 180 -0.27 -6.67 -16.83
C SER A 180 -0.30 -7.25 -15.41
N ALA A 181 -1.14 -6.71 -14.55
CA ALA A 181 -1.30 -7.18 -13.19
C ALA A 181 -2.71 -6.93 -12.66
N ILE A 182 -3.09 -7.66 -11.62
CA ILE A 182 -4.32 -7.44 -10.86
C ILE A 182 -4.00 -7.48 -9.36
N CYS A 183 -4.52 -6.51 -8.61
CA CYS A 183 -4.48 -6.48 -7.15
C CYS A 183 -5.89 -6.36 -6.59
N TYR A 184 -6.17 -7.06 -5.49
CA TYR A 184 -7.44 -6.95 -4.81
C TYR A 184 -7.36 -5.99 -3.62
N THR A 185 -8.39 -5.16 -3.48
CA THR A 185 -8.56 -4.33 -2.27
C THR A 185 -8.95 -5.19 -1.09
N SER A 186 -8.61 -4.78 0.13
CA SER A 186 -8.94 -5.53 1.34
C SER A 186 -10.44 -5.54 1.71
N GLY A 187 -11.29 -4.88 0.90
CA GLY A 187 -12.75 -4.86 1.03
C GLY A 187 -13.24 -4.59 2.46
N THR A 188 -13.35 -3.32 2.84
CA THR A 188 -13.95 -2.96 4.16
C THR A 188 -15.46 -3.19 4.19
N THR A 189 -16.08 -3.43 3.03
CA THR A 189 -17.51 -3.69 2.89
C THR A 189 -17.74 -4.73 1.79
N GLY A 190 -17.87 -6.00 2.17
CA GLY A 190 -18.11 -7.10 1.22
C GLY A 190 -16.84 -7.77 0.71
N ASN A 191 -16.95 -8.49 -0.40
CA ASN A 191 -15.83 -9.20 -1.02
C ASN A 191 -14.76 -8.23 -1.55
N PRO A 192 -13.46 -8.63 -1.52
CA PRO A 192 -12.39 -7.86 -2.14
C PRO A 192 -12.68 -7.56 -3.61
N LYS A 193 -12.34 -6.35 -4.06
CA LYS A 193 -12.54 -5.90 -5.44
C LYS A 193 -11.21 -5.89 -6.19
N GLY A 194 -11.19 -6.46 -7.40
CA GLY A 194 -9.99 -6.51 -8.23
C GLY A 194 -9.79 -5.22 -9.04
N VAL A 195 -8.58 -4.69 -9.03
CA VAL A 195 -8.12 -3.59 -9.88
C VAL A 195 -7.12 -4.14 -10.88
N VAL A 196 -7.41 -3.99 -12.16
CA VAL A 196 -6.58 -4.50 -13.26
C VAL A 196 -5.75 -3.37 -13.83
N TYR A 197 -4.43 -3.48 -13.72
CA TYR A 197 -3.47 -2.51 -14.27
C TYR A 197 -3.08 -2.89 -15.68
N SER A 198 -3.01 -1.90 -16.58
CA SER A 198 -2.43 -2.09 -17.90
C SER A 198 -0.90 -1.90 -17.88
N HIS A 199 -0.20 -2.35 -18.91
CA HIS A 199 1.20 -2.01 -19.11
C HIS A 199 1.40 -0.50 -19.14
N ARG A 200 0.55 0.22 -19.89
CA ARG A 200 0.55 1.68 -20.00
C ARG A 200 0.41 2.36 -18.64
N SER A 201 -0.60 1.99 -17.86
CA SER A 201 -0.84 2.62 -16.55
C SER A 201 0.35 2.41 -15.60
N THR A 202 0.94 1.21 -15.61
CA THR A 202 2.11 0.88 -14.80
C THR A 202 3.33 1.72 -15.18
N VAL A 203 3.64 1.85 -16.47
CA VAL A 203 4.80 2.66 -16.94
C VAL A 203 4.58 4.15 -16.66
N LEU A 204 3.38 4.68 -16.89
CA LEU A 204 3.07 6.08 -16.60
C LEU A 204 3.14 6.38 -15.10
N HIS A 205 2.65 5.48 -14.24
CA HIS A 205 2.82 5.61 -12.80
C HIS A 205 4.31 5.60 -12.40
N CYS A 206 5.14 4.74 -13.01
CA CYS A 206 6.59 4.72 -12.75
C CYS A 206 7.26 6.05 -13.10
N TYR A 207 6.90 6.67 -14.22
CA TYR A 207 7.40 8.00 -14.57
C TYR A 207 6.95 9.04 -13.54
N ALA A 208 5.66 9.09 -13.22
CA ALA A 208 5.10 10.07 -12.30
C ALA A 208 5.68 9.93 -10.88
N SER A 209 5.76 8.70 -10.37
CA SER A 209 6.28 8.42 -9.02
C SER A 209 7.78 8.63 -8.88
N SER A 210 8.55 8.61 -9.99
CA SER A 210 10.00 8.87 -9.97
C SER A 210 10.37 10.35 -10.08
N LEU A 211 9.41 11.25 -10.31
CA LEU A 211 9.66 12.68 -10.39
C LEU A 211 10.28 13.25 -9.11
N PRO A 212 10.98 14.40 -9.18
CA PRO A 212 11.65 15.02 -8.03
C PRO A 212 10.75 15.25 -6.82
N ASP A 213 9.49 15.65 -7.03
CA ASP A 213 8.52 15.92 -5.95
C ASP A 213 7.67 14.70 -5.55
N ALA A 214 8.13 13.48 -5.92
CA ALA A 214 7.59 12.21 -5.48
C ALA A 214 8.70 11.37 -4.83
N PHE A 215 8.90 10.09 -5.18
CA PHE A 215 9.98 9.26 -4.62
C PHE A 215 11.38 9.78 -4.98
N CYS A 216 11.52 10.60 -6.02
CA CYS A 216 12.78 11.20 -6.46
C CYS A 216 13.88 10.16 -6.68
N LEU A 217 13.57 9.10 -7.42
CA LEU A 217 14.50 7.99 -7.64
C LEU A 217 15.57 8.34 -8.67
N SER A 218 16.82 8.01 -8.35
CA SER A 218 17.96 8.13 -9.25
C SER A 218 18.91 6.95 -9.11
N ARG A 219 19.78 6.72 -10.10
CA ARG A 219 20.81 5.66 -10.06
C ARG A 219 21.78 5.75 -8.86
N ASN A 220 21.75 6.85 -8.13
CA ASN A 220 22.56 7.04 -6.92
C ASN A 220 21.86 6.53 -5.66
N ASP A 221 20.60 6.15 -5.79
CA ASP A 221 19.83 5.61 -4.67
C ASP A 221 20.01 4.10 -4.52
N VAL A 222 19.87 3.67 -3.28
CA VAL A 222 19.64 2.27 -2.90
C VAL A 222 18.30 2.24 -2.18
N THR A 223 17.31 1.53 -2.75
CA THR A 223 15.97 1.51 -2.17
C THR A 223 15.61 0.17 -1.54
N MET A 224 14.94 0.22 -0.40
CA MET A 224 14.37 -0.95 0.26
C MET A 224 12.85 -0.77 0.36
N PRO A 225 12.06 -1.33 -0.58
CA PRO A 225 10.61 -1.35 -0.46
C PRO A 225 10.19 -2.29 0.66
N ILE A 226 9.77 -1.73 1.80
CA ILE A 226 9.17 -2.49 2.90
C ILE A 226 7.66 -2.64 2.68
N VAL A 227 7.11 -1.84 1.78
CA VAL A 227 5.75 -2.01 1.26
C VAL A 227 5.63 -3.34 0.54
N PRO A 228 4.60 -4.17 0.87
CA PRO A 228 4.52 -5.51 0.32
C PRO A 228 4.31 -5.51 -1.20
N MET A 229 5.04 -6.38 -1.90
CA MET A 229 4.83 -6.62 -3.33
C MET A 229 3.44 -7.21 -3.60
N PHE A 230 2.90 -7.99 -2.68
CA PHE A 230 1.54 -8.54 -2.77
C PHE A 230 0.44 -7.48 -2.56
N HIS A 231 0.78 -6.23 -2.28
CA HIS A 231 -0.17 -5.14 -2.12
C HIS A 231 0.23 -3.94 -3.00
N VAL A 232 -0.61 -3.64 -3.97
CA VAL A 232 -0.42 -2.54 -4.95
C VAL A 232 0.99 -2.55 -5.56
N ASN A 233 1.48 -3.74 -5.92
CA ASN A 233 2.75 -3.95 -6.61
C ASN A 233 3.95 -3.28 -5.91
N GLY A 234 4.02 -3.32 -4.57
CA GLY A 234 5.11 -2.70 -3.82
C GLY A 234 5.20 -1.18 -4.09
N TRP A 235 4.07 -0.52 -4.24
CA TRP A 235 3.92 0.89 -4.62
C TRP A 235 4.61 1.25 -5.94
N GLY A 236 4.73 0.28 -6.85
CA GLY A 236 5.36 0.45 -8.16
C GLY A 236 6.90 0.47 -8.12
N LEU A 237 7.52 0.36 -6.92
CA LEU A 237 8.98 0.42 -6.78
C LEU A 237 9.70 -0.74 -7.49
N VAL A 238 9.05 -1.88 -7.66
CA VAL A 238 9.57 -3.03 -8.42
C VAL A 238 9.76 -2.73 -9.91
N TYR A 239 9.10 -1.73 -10.45
CA TYR A 239 9.23 -1.26 -11.83
C TYR A 239 10.04 0.05 -11.92
N SER A 240 9.77 1.01 -11.04
CA SER A 240 10.43 2.32 -11.07
C SER A 240 11.91 2.24 -10.67
N ALA A 241 12.31 1.33 -9.77
CA ALA A 241 13.71 1.17 -9.40
C ALA A 241 14.56 0.66 -10.58
N PRO A 242 14.22 -0.43 -11.32
CA PRO A 242 14.96 -0.81 -12.52
C PRO A 242 14.94 0.26 -13.61
N MET A 243 13.80 0.95 -13.81
CA MET A 243 13.70 2.04 -14.79
C MET A 243 14.71 3.17 -14.49
N ALA A 244 14.91 3.50 -13.21
CA ALA A 244 15.85 4.56 -12.77
C ALA A 244 17.28 4.05 -12.51
N GLY A 245 17.55 2.75 -12.62
CA GLY A 245 18.85 2.14 -12.33
C GLY A 245 19.20 2.13 -10.84
N VAL A 246 18.20 2.02 -9.98
CA VAL A 246 18.35 2.01 -8.51
C VAL A 246 18.64 0.58 -8.03
N LYS A 247 19.59 0.42 -7.11
CA LYS A 247 19.81 -0.84 -6.41
C LYS A 247 18.60 -1.18 -5.54
N LEU A 248 18.08 -2.42 -5.69
CA LEU A 248 16.93 -2.93 -4.98
C LEU A 248 17.37 -3.86 -3.83
N VAL A 249 16.88 -3.59 -2.61
CA VAL A 249 17.11 -4.47 -1.46
C VAL A 249 15.75 -4.89 -0.90
N MET A 250 15.46 -6.18 -0.87
CA MET A 250 14.17 -6.72 -0.49
C MET A 250 14.27 -7.53 0.80
N PRO A 251 13.54 -7.14 1.86
CA PRO A 251 13.67 -7.74 3.19
C PRO A 251 12.96 -9.09 3.35
N GLY A 252 12.25 -9.56 2.32
CA GLY A 252 11.54 -10.84 2.33
C GLY A 252 10.54 -10.96 3.48
N PRO A 253 10.49 -12.13 4.13
CA PRO A 253 9.57 -12.36 5.26
C PRO A 253 9.91 -11.51 6.50
N LYS A 254 11.07 -10.84 6.53
CA LYS A 254 11.57 -10.03 7.65
C LYS A 254 11.23 -8.54 7.54
N MET A 255 10.31 -8.16 6.67
CA MET A 255 9.94 -6.76 6.43
C MET A 255 9.38 -6.01 7.65
N GLY A 256 9.01 -6.68 8.74
CA GLY A 256 8.56 -6.08 10.00
C GLY A 256 9.59 -6.16 11.13
N ASP A 257 10.78 -6.73 10.89
CA ASP A 257 11.79 -6.96 11.92
C ASP A 257 12.81 -5.82 11.96
N GLY A 258 12.78 -5.00 13.03
CA GLY A 258 13.65 -3.83 13.18
C GLY A 258 15.15 -4.17 13.15
N GLU A 259 15.57 -5.35 13.62
CA GLU A 259 16.96 -5.80 13.56
C GLU A 259 17.40 -6.04 12.12
N THR A 260 16.63 -6.80 11.35
CA THR A 260 16.91 -7.08 9.94
C THR A 260 16.90 -5.80 9.11
N LEU A 261 15.94 -4.90 9.35
CA LEU A 261 15.87 -3.62 8.63
C LEU A 261 17.09 -2.75 8.92
N CYS A 262 17.50 -2.60 10.18
CA CYS A 262 18.70 -1.84 10.57
C CYS A 262 19.96 -2.46 9.94
N ASP A 263 20.10 -3.78 9.96
CA ASP A 263 21.24 -4.47 9.36
C ASP A 263 21.29 -4.28 7.84
N LEU A 264 20.16 -4.40 7.14
CA LEU A 264 20.07 -4.15 5.70
C LEU A 264 20.39 -2.69 5.35
N ILE A 265 19.85 -1.72 6.11
CA ILE A 265 20.12 -0.30 5.87
C ILE A 265 21.62 -0.03 5.90
N ASN A 266 22.30 -0.51 6.92
CA ASN A 266 23.72 -0.24 7.09
C ASN A 266 24.61 -1.07 6.15
N SER A 267 24.34 -2.38 6.00
CA SER A 267 25.20 -3.27 5.19
C SER A 267 25.06 -3.04 3.69
N GLU A 268 23.89 -2.61 3.23
CA GLU A 268 23.61 -2.36 1.82
C GLU A 268 23.64 -0.87 1.44
N SER A 269 23.90 0.01 2.40
CA SER A 269 23.95 1.47 2.24
C SER A 269 22.65 2.05 1.66
N ILE A 270 21.50 1.66 2.25
CA ILE A 270 20.18 2.10 1.79
C ILE A 270 20.03 3.59 2.00
N THR A 271 19.64 4.32 0.95
CA THR A 271 19.44 5.77 0.96
C THR A 271 17.98 6.18 1.08
N CYS A 272 17.06 5.35 0.61
CA CYS A 272 15.63 5.62 0.68
C CYS A 272 14.82 4.33 0.87
N SER A 273 13.65 4.48 1.50
CA SER A 273 12.77 3.36 1.74
C SER A 273 11.30 3.81 1.80
N ALA A 274 10.37 2.88 1.65
CA ALA A 274 8.94 3.14 1.73
C ALA A 274 8.26 2.08 2.60
N GLY A 275 7.38 2.50 3.49
CA GLY A 275 6.70 1.62 4.43
C GLY A 275 5.51 2.26 5.13
N VAL A 276 4.76 1.44 5.86
CA VAL A 276 3.66 1.90 6.72
C VAL A 276 4.18 2.32 8.10
N PRO A 277 3.45 3.16 8.86
CA PRO A 277 3.91 3.68 10.17
C PRO A 277 4.37 2.60 11.15
N THR A 278 3.68 1.46 11.22
CA THR A 278 4.01 0.36 12.15
C THR A 278 5.38 -0.24 11.94
N VAL A 279 5.85 -0.30 10.68
CA VAL A 279 7.20 -0.77 10.34
C VAL A 279 8.26 0.22 10.83
N TRP A 280 8.01 1.50 10.65
CA TRP A 280 8.92 2.56 11.10
C TRP A 280 9.01 2.62 12.62
N LEU A 281 7.90 2.45 13.34
CA LEU A 281 7.89 2.34 14.79
C LEU A 281 8.73 1.15 15.27
N ALA A 282 8.63 -0.02 14.63
CA ALA A 282 9.44 -1.18 14.97
C ALA A 282 10.94 -0.93 14.76
N LEU A 283 11.32 -0.26 13.67
CA LEU A 283 12.71 0.14 13.43
C LEU A 283 13.19 1.14 14.50
N LEU A 284 12.43 2.21 14.76
CA LEU A 284 12.79 3.24 15.75
C LEU A 284 12.95 2.65 17.16
N GLN A 285 12.05 1.76 17.58
CA GLN A 285 12.15 1.05 18.86
C GLN A 285 13.43 0.18 18.95
N TYR A 286 13.79 -0.49 17.85
CA TYR A 286 15.02 -1.27 17.80
C TYR A 286 16.26 -0.37 17.90
N LEU A 287 16.29 0.75 17.19
CA LEU A 287 17.39 1.72 17.21
C LEU A 287 17.56 2.34 18.61
N GLU A 288 16.47 2.76 19.24
CA GLU A 288 16.47 3.32 20.60
C GLU A 288 16.99 2.28 21.61
N LYS A 289 16.49 1.05 21.55
CA LYS A 289 16.91 -0.04 22.46
C LYS A 289 18.37 -0.41 22.32
N THR A 290 18.94 -0.34 21.11
CA THR A 290 20.29 -0.84 20.82
C THR A 290 21.35 0.24 20.72
N GLY A 291 20.95 1.51 20.58
CA GLY A 291 21.86 2.63 20.31
C GLY A 291 22.48 2.59 18.91
N LYS A 292 21.96 1.76 17.99
CA LYS A 292 22.42 1.71 16.60
C LYS A 292 21.87 2.90 15.81
N THR A 293 22.52 3.19 14.67
CA THR A 293 22.18 4.28 13.75
C THR A 293 21.85 3.76 12.35
N VAL A 294 21.34 4.63 11.49
CA VAL A 294 21.00 4.36 10.08
C VAL A 294 21.61 5.45 9.18
N ASP A 295 22.92 5.63 9.26
CA ASP A 295 23.64 6.79 8.75
C ASP A 295 23.54 7.01 7.23
N THR A 296 23.22 5.98 6.46
CA THR A 296 23.07 6.10 4.99
C THR A 296 21.64 6.43 4.56
N LEU A 297 20.66 6.25 5.46
CA LEU A 297 19.26 6.48 5.17
C LEU A 297 18.96 7.99 5.15
N ASN A 298 18.60 8.52 3.99
CA ASN A 298 18.34 9.95 3.82
C ASN A 298 16.84 10.28 3.94
N ARG A 299 15.98 9.40 3.42
CA ARG A 299 14.55 9.64 3.40
C ARG A 299 13.73 8.35 3.51
N VAL A 300 12.59 8.47 4.15
CA VAL A 300 11.56 7.42 4.19
C VAL A 300 10.22 7.98 3.74
N THR A 301 9.52 7.20 2.92
CA THR A 301 8.12 7.49 2.57
C THR A 301 7.20 6.73 3.48
N VAL A 302 6.24 7.42 4.05
CA VAL A 302 5.20 6.85 4.92
C VAL A 302 3.84 7.03 4.24
N GLY A 303 3.07 5.96 4.16
CA GLY A 303 1.72 5.98 3.59
C GLY A 303 0.90 4.79 4.05
N GLY A 304 -0.32 4.65 3.50
CA GLY A 304 -1.25 3.57 3.84
C GLY A 304 -2.08 3.82 5.09
N SER A 305 -1.65 4.71 5.99
CA SER A 305 -2.41 5.27 7.11
C SER A 305 -1.80 6.60 7.56
N ALA A 306 -2.48 7.33 8.44
CA ALA A 306 -1.94 8.56 9.02
C ALA A 306 -0.60 8.31 9.71
N CYS A 307 0.35 9.22 9.54
CA CYS A 307 1.67 9.13 10.14
C CYS A 307 1.72 9.98 11.42
N PRO A 308 1.98 9.39 12.60
CA PRO A 308 2.13 10.14 13.83
C PRO A 308 3.31 11.13 13.79
N LEU A 309 3.13 12.31 14.40
CA LEU A 309 4.17 13.33 14.49
C LEU A 309 5.47 12.80 15.14
N SER A 310 5.34 11.88 16.10
CA SER A 310 6.47 11.24 16.79
C SER A 310 7.41 10.49 15.83
N ILE A 311 6.92 9.94 14.73
CA ILE A 311 7.76 9.30 13.70
C ILE A 311 8.58 10.37 12.95
N PHE A 312 7.96 11.49 12.59
CA PHE A 312 8.64 12.61 11.93
C PHE A 312 9.76 13.18 12.82
N ASP A 313 9.46 13.39 14.10
CA ASP A 313 10.41 13.97 15.06
C ASP A 313 11.57 13.01 15.34
N ALA A 314 11.30 11.73 15.62
CA ALA A 314 12.33 10.74 15.90
C ALA A 314 13.30 10.58 14.73
N PHE A 315 12.81 10.40 13.50
CA PHE A 315 13.68 10.26 12.34
C PHE A 315 14.53 11.50 12.08
N ARG A 316 13.93 12.69 12.16
CA ARG A 316 14.63 13.95 11.90
C ARG A 316 15.65 14.28 13.00
N GLU A 317 15.21 14.26 14.27
CA GLU A 317 16.02 14.78 15.37
C GLU A 317 17.14 13.82 15.80
N GLN A 318 16.87 12.50 15.72
CA GLN A 318 17.83 11.50 16.20
C GLN A 318 18.69 10.92 15.08
N TYR A 319 18.17 10.82 13.84
CA TYR A 319 18.84 10.11 12.74
C TYR A 319 19.07 10.96 11.50
N ASN A 320 18.63 12.23 11.47
CA ASN A 320 18.74 13.13 10.32
C ASN A 320 18.11 12.54 9.04
N VAL A 321 17.00 11.82 9.18
CA VAL A 321 16.22 11.21 8.09
C VAL A 321 14.97 12.02 7.82
N THR A 322 14.74 12.38 6.56
CA THR A 322 13.52 13.08 6.14
C THR A 322 12.36 12.09 5.99
N VAL A 323 11.27 12.35 6.68
CA VAL A 323 10.01 11.62 6.49
C VAL A 323 9.13 12.36 5.49
N GLN A 324 8.65 11.64 4.49
CA GLN A 324 7.76 12.14 3.44
C GLN A 324 6.43 11.40 3.54
N HIS A 325 5.33 12.14 3.58
CA HIS A 325 4.00 11.55 3.70
C HIS A 325 3.38 11.37 2.31
N ALA A 326 2.72 10.24 2.09
CA ALA A 326 2.08 9.92 0.82
C ALA A 326 0.68 9.36 1.05
N TRP A 327 -0.23 9.72 0.15
CA TRP A 327 -1.55 9.13 0.07
C TRP A 327 -1.76 8.47 -1.28
N GLY A 328 -2.49 7.38 -1.26
CA GLY A 328 -2.86 6.64 -2.44
C GLY A 328 -3.67 5.40 -2.09
N MET A 329 -4.10 4.69 -3.11
CA MET A 329 -4.94 3.51 -2.98
C MET A 329 -4.72 2.54 -4.14
N THR A 330 -5.20 1.32 -4.00
CA THR A 330 -5.08 0.28 -5.03
C THR A 330 -5.57 0.77 -6.40
N GLU A 331 -6.62 1.56 -6.41
CA GLU A 331 -7.27 2.13 -7.58
C GLU A 331 -6.44 3.21 -8.30
N MET A 332 -5.30 3.62 -7.73
CA MET A 332 -4.42 4.71 -8.22
C MET A 332 -2.99 4.25 -8.55
N SER A 333 -2.67 2.97 -8.49
CA SER A 333 -1.39 2.32 -8.89
C SER A 333 -0.13 2.48 -8.00
N PRO A 334 -0.07 2.96 -6.77
CA PRO A 334 -1.12 3.53 -5.93
C PRO A 334 -1.07 5.05 -5.74
N LEU A 335 0.01 5.76 -6.14
CA LEU A 335 0.36 7.08 -5.63
C LEU A 335 -0.59 8.19 -6.16
N GLY A 336 -1.28 8.85 -5.24
CA GLY A 336 -2.17 9.97 -5.52
C GLY A 336 -1.55 11.32 -5.18
N THR A 337 -1.16 11.50 -3.93
CA THR A 337 -0.49 12.72 -3.46
C THR A 337 0.81 12.40 -2.75
N TYR A 338 1.71 13.38 -2.72
CA TYR A 338 3.00 13.25 -2.07
C TYR A 338 3.41 14.54 -1.39
N ASN A 339 3.81 14.45 -0.12
CA ASN A 339 4.28 15.59 0.65
C ASN A 339 5.79 15.57 0.74
N ARG A 340 6.42 16.27 -0.18
CA ARG A 340 7.85 16.58 -0.09
C ARG A 340 8.00 17.97 0.51
N VAL A 341 8.39 18.01 1.77
CA VAL A 341 8.71 19.28 2.45
C VAL A 341 10.08 19.77 1.98
N ALA A 342 10.19 21.04 1.64
CA ALA A 342 11.48 21.63 1.28
C ALA A 342 12.46 21.54 2.46
N GLU A 343 13.76 21.33 2.18
CA GLU A 343 14.79 21.09 3.21
C GLU A 343 14.91 22.27 4.18
N ASP A 344 14.69 23.49 3.71
CA ASP A 344 14.76 24.75 4.47
C ASP A 344 13.39 25.22 5.02
N ALA A 345 12.33 24.48 4.80
CA ALA A 345 10.98 24.90 5.21
C ALA A 345 10.88 25.20 6.71
N HIS A 346 11.60 24.42 7.54
CA HIS A 346 11.63 24.61 8.99
C HIS A 346 12.31 25.94 9.43
N GLU A 347 13.13 26.55 8.58
CA GLU A 347 13.78 27.84 8.86
C GLU A 347 12.83 29.01 8.64
N ASN A 348 11.81 28.82 7.80
CA ASN A 348 10.87 29.86 7.35
C ASN A 348 9.46 29.74 7.95
N MET A 349 9.21 28.70 8.75
CA MET A 349 7.91 28.41 9.39
C MET A 349 8.06 28.36 10.91
N SER A 350 7.01 28.73 11.64
CA SER A 350 6.91 28.37 13.04
C SER A 350 6.88 26.83 13.20
N LYS A 351 7.18 26.33 14.40
CA LYS A 351 7.13 24.89 14.66
C LYS A 351 5.74 24.32 14.37
N GLU A 352 4.68 25.01 14.77
CA GLU A 352 3.30 24.60 14.57
C GLU A 352 2.92 24.54 13.09
N GLU A 353 3.29 25.55 12.30
CA GLU A 353 3.08 25.57 10.86
C GLU A 353 3.85 24.43 10.16
N PHE A 354 5.09 24.18 10.56
CA PHE A 354 5.92 23.11 10.02
C PHE A 354 5.34 21.73 10.36
N ASP A 355 4.90 21.51 11.60
CA ASP A 355 4.29 20.27 12.04
C ASP A 355 2.97 20.01 11.29
N THR A 356 2.13 21.04 11.13
CA THR A 356 0.90 20.97 10.34
C THR A 356 1.20 20.64 8.88
N HIS A 357 2.20 21.29 8.28
CA HIS A 357 2.57 21.07 6.89
C HIS A 357 3.01 19.62 6.65
N ARG A 358 3.87 19.05 7.48
CA ARG A 358 4.41 17.70 7.27
C ARG A 358 3.42 16.56 7.59
N LEU A 359 2.39 16.82 8.38
CA LEU A 359 1.31 15.86 8.64
C LEU A 359 0.34 15.71 7.47
N ARG A 360 0.26 16.69 6.56
CA ARG A 360 -0.60 16.63 5.37
C ARG A 360 -0.14 15.54 4.39
N GLN A 361 -1.07 15.04 3.57
CA GLN A 361 -0.80 13.99 2.59
C GLN A 361 -0.14 14.51 1.30
N GLY A 362 0.03 15.83 1.18
CA GLY A 362 0.80 16.45 0.12
C GLY A 362 0.00 16.88 -1.10
N ARG A 363 0.70 17.10 -2.21
CA ARG A 363 0.15 17.58 -3.47
C ARG A 363 -0.13 16.42 -4.41
N PRO A 364 -1.15 16.52 -5.29
CA PRO A 364 -1.33 15.56 -6.37
C PRO A 364 -0.06 15.45 -7.23
N ILE A 365 0.37 14.21 -7.51
CA ILE A 365 1.48 14.01 -8.44
C ILE A 365 1.02 14.21 -9.88
N TYR A 366 1.95 14.52 -10.79
CA TYR A 366 1.61 14.67 -12.20
C TYR A 366 0.92 13.39 -12.74
N GLY A 367 -0.21 13.59 -13.42
CA GLY A 367 -1.07 12.52 -13.92
C GLY A 367 -2.26 12.20 -13.02
N VAL A 368 -2.34 12.80 -11.83
CA VAL A 368 -3.52 12.76 -10.96
C VAL A 368 -4.22 14.09 -11.03
N ASP A 369 -5.41 14.12 -11.61
CA ASP A 369 -6.36 15.22 -11.49
C ASP A 369 -7.24 14.93 -10.27
N LEU A 370 -7.36 15.88 -9.35
CA LEU A 370 -8.02 15.72 -8.07
C LEU A 370 -8.99 16.88 -7.84
N ARG A 371 -10.16 16.57 -7.32
CA ARG A 371 -11.12 17.58 -6.83
C ARG A 371 -11.76 17.13 -5.53
N ILE A 372 -12.28 18.07 -4.78
CA ILE A 372 -13.14 17.84 -3.63
C ILE A 372 -14.55 18.33 -3.97
N VAL A 373 -15.56 17.56 -3.60
CA VAL A 373 -16.96 17.88 -3.94
C VAL A 373 -17.85 17.84 -2.70
N ASP A 374 -18.89 18.69 -2.72
CA ASP A 374 -19.96 18.66 -1.72
C ASP A 374 -20.91 17.45 -1.94
N PRO A 375 -21.90 17.19 -1.04
CA PRO A 375 -22.86 16.10 -1.21
C PRO A 375 -23.73 16.20 -2.47
N ASP A 376 -23.85 17.37 -3.08
CA ASP A 376 -24.60 17.60 -4.32
C ASP A 376 -23.73 17.43 -5.57
N GLY A 377 -22.42 17.13 -5.40
CA GLY A 377 -21.44 16.92 -6.46
C GLY A 377 -20.81 18.21 -7.03
N ASN A 378 -21.04 19.36 -6.38
CA ASN A 378 -20.40 20.62 -6.79
C ASN A 378 -18.95 20.66 -6.29
N GLU A 379 -18.03 21.10 -7.15
CA GLU A 379 -16.63 21.27 -6.80
C GLU A 379 -16.44 22.37 -5.77
N LEU A 380 -15.68 22.08 -4.71
CA LEU A 380 -15.34 22.98 -3.62
C LEU A 380 -13.98 23.67 -3.86
N PRO A 381 -13.79 24.91 -3.36
CA PRO A 381 -12.52 25.63 -3.49
C PRO A 381 -11.41 24.99 -2.65
N TRP A 382 -10.16 25.23 -3.05
CA TRP A 382 -8.96 24.86 -2.30
C TRP A 382 -8.54 26.02 -1.38
N ASP A 383 -9.31 26.24 -0.32
CA ASP A 383 -9.18 27.37 0.63
C ASP A 383 -8.66 26.97 2.02
N GLY A 384 -8.39 25.69 2.23
CA GLY A 384 -7.94 25.15 3.51
C GLY A 384 -9.05 24.94 4.56
N GLU A 385 -10.29 25.28 4.23
CA GLU A 385 -11.45 25.22 5.13
C GLU A 385 -12.56 24.32 4.59
N SER A 386 -12.85 24.41 3.28
CA SER A 386 -13.91 23.67 2.62
C SER A 386 -13.54 22.19 2.53
N SER A 387 -14.29 21.32 3.20
CA SER A 387 -14.08 19.86 3.24
C SER A 387 -15.12 19.15 2.37
N GLY A 388 -14.67 18.17 1.57
CA GLY A 388 -15.54 17.42 0.66
C GLY A 388 -15.01 16.05 0.31
N ALA A 389 -15.85 15.27 -0.39
CA ALA A 389 -15.47 13.95 -0.89
C ALA A 389 -14.39 14.09 -1.98
N VAL A 390 -13.32 13.29 -1.86
CA VAL A 390 -12.20 13.31 -2.80
C VAL A 390 -12.54 12.48 -4.03
N GLN A 391 -12.47 13.11 -5.19
CA GLN A 391 -12.61 12.46 -6.49
C GLN A 391 -11.33 12.64 -7.30
N VAL A 392 -10.95 11.59 -8.04
CA VAL A 392 -9.72 11.57 -8.82
C VAL A 392 -9.94 11.01 -10.23
N ARG A 393 -9.08 11.42 -11.16
CA ARG A 393 -8.97 10.81 -12.50
C ARG A 393 -7.54 10.91 -13.02
N GLY A 394 -7.18 10.04 -13.95
CA GLY A 394 -5.85 10.07 -14.55
C GLY A 394 -5.49 8.77 -15.28
N PRO A 395 -4.37 8.76 -16.03
CA PRO A 395 -4.00 7.65 -16.90
C PRO A 395 -3.59 6.35 -16.18
N PHE A 396 -3.41 6.39 -14.87
CA PHE A 396 -3.12 5.23 -14.01
C PHE A 396 -4.11 5.10 -12.83
N ILE A 397 -5.29 5.69 -12.98
CA ILE A 397 -6.41 5.54 -12.05
C ILE A 397 -7.43 4.60 -12.68
N THR A 398 -8.02 3.70 -11.88
CA THR A 398 -8.98 2.73 -12.39
C THR A 398 -10.28 3.40 -12.83
N GLU A 399 -10.80 2.95 -13.96
CA GLU A 399 -12.12 3.35 -14.42
C GLU A 399 -13.21 2.47 -13.78
N ARG A 400 -12.90 1.19 -13.53
CA ARG A 400 -13.85 0.20 -12.99
C ARG A 400 -13.12 -0.95 -12.30
N TYR A 401 -13.82 -1.66 -11.46
CA TYR A 401 -13.32 -2.90 -10.88
C TYR A 401 -13.52 -4.11 -11.81
N HIS A 402 -12.66 -5.10 -11.64
CA HIS A 402 -12.72 -6.36 -12.40
C HIS A 402 -14.08 -7.06 -12.22
N LYS A 403 -14.73 -7.40 -13.33
CA LYS A 403 -16.05 -8.07 -13.36
C LYS A 403 -17.17 -7.36 -12.58
N LEU A 404 -17.04 -6.05 -12.33
CA LEU A 404 -18.10 -5.28 -11.69
C LEU A 404 -18.55 -4.13 -12.60
N ASP A 405 -19.88 -3.95 -12.69
CA ASP A 405 -20.51 -2.87 -13.45
C ASP A 405 -20.79 -1.61 -12.60
N THR A 406 -20.57 -1.69 -11.29
CA THR A 406 -20.86 -0.60 -10.34
C THR A 406 -19.64 -0.26 -9.47
N GLY A 407 -19.62 0.97 -8.92
CA GLY A 407 -18.57 1.45 -8.03
C GLY A 407 -17.27 1.83 -8.74
N GLY A 408 -17.33 2.03 -10.05
CA GLY A 408 -16.26 2.63 -10.86
C GLY A 408 -16.38 4.15 -10.95
N ALA A 409 -15.67 4.74 -11.92
CA ALA A 409 -15.74 6.17 -12.20
C ALA A 409 -17.12 6.57 -12.73
N GLU A 410 -17.66 7.65 -12.20
CA GLU A 410 -18.89 8.28 -12.66
C GLU A 410 -18.53 9.65 -13.30
N ASP A 411 -19.08 9.95 -14.46
CA ASP A 411 -18.75 11.16 -15.23
C ASP A 411 -17.24 11.39 -15.43
N GLY A 412 -16.46 10.28 -15.49
CA GLY A 412 -15.00 10.31 -15.65
C GLY A 412 -14.23 10.59 -14.37
N TRP A 413 -14.87 10.60 -13.20
CA TRP A 413 -14.26 10.76 -11.89
C TRP A 413 -14.46 9.52 -11.02
N PHE A 414 -13.39 9.07 -10.39
CA PHE A 414 -13.41 7.96 -9.45
C PHE A 414 -13.52 8.53 -8.02
N GLU A 415 -14.54 8.09 -7.28
CA GLU A 415 -14.73 8.46 -5.88
C GLU A 415 -13.85 7.59 -4.97
N THR A 416 -12.95 8.23 -4.22
CA THR A 416 -11.97 7.52 -3.39
C THR A 416 -12.53 6.99 -2.08
N GLY A 417 -13.66 7.55 -1.64
CA GLY A 417 -14.24 7.31 -0.33
C GLY A 417 -13.50 8.01 0.82
N ASP A 418 -12.55 8.90 0.52
CA ASP A 418 -11.92 9.80 1.48
C ASP A 418 -12.60 11.17 1.47
N VAL A 419 -12.58 11.85 2.61
CA VAL A 419 -13.00 13.25 2.77
C VAL A 419 -11.76 14.05 3.11
N SER A 420 -11.57 15.17 2.43
CA SER A 420 -10.42 16.06 2.66
C SER A 420 -10.76 17.52 2.45
N PHE A 421 -9.90 18.40 2.92
CA PHE A 421 -9.76 19.75 2.37
C PHE A 421 -8.42 19.87 1.62
N MET A 422 -8.37 20.87 0.75
CA MET A 422 -7.15 21.28 0.03
C MET A 422 -6.86 22.74 0.36
N ASP A 423 -5.60 23.06 0.65
CA ASP A 423 -5.23 24.47 0.88
C ASP A 423 -4.79 25.20 -0.40
N GLU A 424 -4.56 26.51 -0.29
CA GLU A 424 -4.08 27.36 -1.38
C GLU A 424 -2.73 26.91 -1.97
N ASN A 425 -1.94 26.13 -1.24
CA ASN A 425 -0.68 25.53 -1.69
C ASN A 425 -0.86 24.14 -2.30
N SER A 426 -2.12 23.74 -2.56
CA SER A 426 -2.49 22.42 -3.08
C SER A 426 -2.14 21.25 -2.15
N LEU A 427 -2.01 21.48 -0.85
CA LEU A 427 -1.74 20.43 0.12
C LEU A 427 -3.04 19.83 0.64
N MET A 428 -3.18 18.53 0.45
CA MET A 428 -4.32 17.74 0.91
C MET A 428 -4.18 17.38 2.39
N GLN A 429 -5.27 17.53 3.13
CA GLN A 429 -5.45 16.97 4.46
C GLN A 429 -6.69 16.09 4.48
N ILE A 430 -6.49 14.78 4.65
CA ILE A 430 -7.61 13.85 4.88
C ILE A 430 -8.17 14.13 6.26
N THR A 431 -9.47 14.34 6.31
CA THR A 431 -10.22 14.56 7.55
C THR A 431 -10.98 13.33 8.00
N ASP A 432 -11.48 12.51 7.04
CA ASP A 432 -12.18 11.28 7.35
C ASP A 432 -12.39 10.38 6.12
N ARG A 433 -13.14 9.30 6.29
CA ARG A 433 -13.75 8.49 5.24
C ARG A 433 -15.21 8.90 5.04
N THR A 434 -15.69 8.95 3.80
CA THR A 434 -17.08 9.30 3.47
C THR A 434 -18.11 8.47 4.25
N LYS A 435 -17.78 7.20 4.54
CA LYS A 435 -18.62 6.27 5.31
C LYS A 435 -18.44 6.38 6.83
N ASP A 436 -17.35 6.99 7.30
CA ASP A 436 -16.99 7.09 8.72
C ASP A 436 -17.20 8.50 9.27
N VAL A 437 -17.25 9.51 8.39
CA VAL A 437 -17.60 10.88 8.76
C VAL A 437 -18.99 10.92 9.40
N ILE A 438 -19.10 11.58 10.54
CA ILE A 438 -20.32 11.60 11.34
C ILE A 438 -21.17 12.80 10.93
N LYS A 439 -22.39 12.52 10.46
CA LYS A 439 -23.32 13.53 9.94
C LYS A 439 -24.25 14.01 11.06
N SER A 440 -23.83 15.04 11.77
CA SER A 440 -24.54 15.55 12.95
C SER A 440 -25.13 16.93 12.71
N GLY A 441 -26.45 17.02 12.71
CA GLY A 441 -27.16 18.30 12.61
C GLY A 441 -26.93 19.06 11.30
N GLY A 442 -26.56 18.37 10.21
CA GLY A 442 -26.25 18.96 8.90
C GLY A 442 -24.78 19.31 8.70
N GLU A 443 -23.94 19.07 9.70
CA GLU A 443 -22.49 19.29 9.67
C GLU A 443 -21.74 17.96 9.68
N TRP A 444 -20.50 17.98 9.22
CA TRP A 444 -19.62 16.81 9.21
C TRP A 444 -18.65 16.89 10.38
N ILE A 445 -18.56 15.80 11.15
CA ILE A 445 -17.61 15.64 12.25
C ILE A 445 -16.59 14.58 11.85
N SER A 446 -15.32 14.95 11.91
CA SER A 446 -14.22 14.01 11.67
C SER A 446 -14.11 13.01 12.81
N SER A 447 -14.31 11.73 12.50
CA SER A 447 -14.09 10.65 13.44
C SER A 447 -12.60 10.46 13.75
N ILE A 448 -11.72 10.73 12.77
CA ILE A 448 -10.26 10.62 12.92
C ILE A 448 -9.71 11.70 13.87
N GLU A 449 -10.17 12.95 13.76
CA GLU A 449 -9.74 14.00 14.69
C GLU A 449 -10.13 13.70 16.12
N LEU A 450 -11.33 13.16 16.32
CA LEU A 450 -11.79 12.75 17.65
C LEU A 450 -10.96 11.57 18.18
N GLU A 451 -10.63 10.59 17.34
CA GLU A 451 -9.76 9.47 17.72
C GLU A 451 -8.36 9.93 18.11
N ASN A 452 -7.75 10.80 17.30
CA ASN A 452 -6.44 11.37 17.61
C ASN A 452 -6.48 12.14 18.94
N CYS A 453 -7.47 13.00 19.14
CA CYS A 453 -7.65 13.72 20.40
C CYS A 453 -7.82 12.77 21.59
N ALA A 454 -8.53 11.65 21.41
CA ALA A 454 -8.71 10.65 22.47
C ALA A 454 -7.38 9.95 22.80
N VAL A 455 -6.61 9.54 21.80
CA VAL A 455 -5.32 8.84 21.98
C VAL A 455 -4.22 9.76 22.54
N ASP A 456 -4.31 11.07 22.33
CA ASP A 456 -3.43 12.05 22.97
C ASP A 456 -3.57 12.07 24.50
N ASN A 457 -4.65 11.50 25.04
CA ASN A 457 -4.78 11.31 26.49
C ASN A 457 -3.79 10.22 26.95
N PRO A 458 -2.89 10.54 27.92
CA PRO A 458 -1.85 9.60 28.36
C PRO A 458 -2.37 8.27 28.92
N LYS A 459 -3.64 8.22 29.33
CA LYS A 459 -4.29 7.02 29.88
C LYS A 459 -4.93 6.12 28.82
N ILE A 460 -5.05 6.56 27.57
CA ILE A 460 -5.73 5.83 26.49
C ILE A 460 -4.69 5.10 25.61
N ALA A 461 -4.93 3.81 25.39
CA ALA A 461 -4.09 2.97 24.54
C ALA A 461 -4.53 3.02 23.08
N GLU A 462 -5.85 2.95 22.84
CA GLU A 462 -6.44 2.96 21.51
C GLU A 462 -7.86 3.54 21.59
N ALA A 463 -8.31 4.17 20.50
CA ALA A 463 -9.65 4.75 20.43
C ALA A 463 -10.25 4.59 19.05
N ALA A 464 -11.58 4.46 19.00
CA ALA A 464 -12.40 4.49 17.81
C ALA A 464 -13.58 5.42 18.03
N VAL A 465 -13.96 6.20 17.02
CA VAL A 465 -15.17 7.01 17.06
C VAL A 465 -16.07 6.66 15.88
N ILE A 466 -17.32 6.38 16.18
CA ILE A 466 -18.35 6.04 15.19
C ILE A 466 -19.55 6.97 15.29
N GLY A 467 -20.19 7.21 14.13
CA GLY A 467 -21.51 7.84 14.10
C GLY A 467 -22.59 6.83 14.48
N VAL A 468 -23.36 7.16 15.50
CA VAL A 468 -24.52 6.36 15.92
C VAL A 468 -25.77 7.20 15.79
N SER A 469 -26.85 6.58 15.27
CA SER A 469 -28.14 7.26 15.06
C SER A 469 -28.64 7.96 16.33
N HIS A 470 -29.07 9.21 16.16
CA HIS A 470 -29.57 10.04 17.26
C HIS A 470 -30.88 10.74 16.86
N PRO A 471 -31.95 10.67 17.69
CA PRO A 471 -33.27 11.17 17.30
C PRO A 471 -33.34 12.65 16.91
N LYS A 472 -32.44 13.46 17.48
CA LYS A 472 -32.43 14.92 17.28
C LYS A 472 -31.40 15.36 16.21
N TRP A 473 -30.27 14.66 16.08
CA TRP A 473 -29.10 15.15 15.35
C TRP A 473 -28.75 14.33 14.10
N THR A 474 -29.56 13.34 13.72
CA THR A 474 -29.29 12.33 12.72
C THR A 474 -28.27 11.32 13.25
N GLU A 475 -27.05 11.74 13.53
CA GLU A 475 -25.99 10.96 14.17
C GLU A 475 -25.31 11.78 15.27
N ARG A 476 -24.71 11.09 16.24
CA ARG A 476 -23.79 11.68 17.20
C ARG A 476 -22.54 10.80 17.33
N PRO A 477 -21.38 11.42 17.61
CA PRO A 477 -20.16 10.66 17.87
C PRO A 477 -20.30 9.83 19.16
N LEU A 478 -19.98 8.53 19.04
CA LEU A 478 -19.77 7.62 20.17
C LEU A 478 -18.29 7.25 20.19
N LEU A 479 -17.63 7.55 21.31
CA LEU A 479 -16.25 7.18 21.55
C LEU A 479 -16.19 5.76 22.15
N LEU A 480 -15.36 4.89 21.55
CA LEU A 480 -14.97 3.60 22.13
C LEU A 480 -13.47 3.66 22.42
N ALA A 481 -13.05 3.37 23.65
CA ALA A 481 -11.67 3.55 24.06
C ALA A 481 -11.13 2.37 24.88
N ILE A 482 -9.87 2.02 24.66
CA ILE A 482 -9.11 1.08 25.47
C ILE A 482 -8.22 1.87 26.42
N VAL A 483 -8.39 1.64 27.73
CA VAL A 483 -7.56 2.25 28.77
C VAL A 483 -6.24 1.49 28.88
N LYS A 484 -5.11 2.19 29.07
CA LYS A 484 -3.80 1.54 29.29
C LYS A 484 -3.81 0.71 30.57
N GLU A 485 -3.04 -0.38 30.55
CA GLU A 485 -2.89 -1.26 31.71
C GLU A 485 -2.38 -0.48 32.92
N GLY A 486 -3.12 -0.59 34.04
CA GLY A 486 -2.80 0.09 35.30
C GLY A 486 -3.30 1.53 35.41
N GLU A 487 -3.95 2.07 34.39
CA GLU A 487 -4.58 3.39 34.43
C GLU A 487 -6.09 3.27 34.68
N GLU A 488 -6.67 4.32 35.23
CA GLU A 488 -8.12 4.47 35.42
C GLU A 488 -8.57 5.85 34.92
N ILE A 489 -9.67 5.91 34.21
CA ILE A 489 -10.30 7.15 33.74
C ILE A 489 -11.82 6.98 33.76
N SER A 490 -12.54 7.99 34.23
CA SER A 490 -13.99 7.99 34.15
C SER A 490 -14.48 8.49 32.79
N LYS A 491 -15.73 8.19 32.46
CA LYS A 491 -16.39 8.66 31.26
C LYS A 491 -16.43 10.20 31.19
N GLU A 492 -16.74 10.82 32.29
CA GLU A 492 -16.79 12.28 32.43
C GLU A 492 -15.41 12.89 32.20
N GLU A 493 -14.36 12.36 32.85
CA GLU A 493 -12.98 12.81 32.62
C GLU A 493 -12.56 12.64 31.13
N MET A 494 -12.99 11.57 30.46
CA MET A 494 -12.67 11.35 29.07
C MET A 494 -13.39 12.33 28.13
N LEU A 495 -14.66 12.63 28.39
CA LEU A 495 -15.42 13.62 27.63
C LEU A 495 -14.92 15.05 27.87
N ASP A 496 -14.59 15.40 29.12
CA ASP A 496 -14.01 16.69 29.48
C ASP A 496 -12.64 16.92 28.82
N TRP A 497 -11.90 15.84 28.51
CA TRP A 497 -10.61 15.90 27.80
C TRP A 497 -10.70 16.60 26.45
N PHE A 498 -11.83 16.51 25.76
CA PHE A 498 -12.07 17.15 24.47
C PHE A 498 -12.35 18.66 24.59
N GLU A 499 -12.67 19.18 25.76
CA GLU A 499 -12.98 20.59 25.92
C GLU A 499 -11.80 21.49 25.54
N GLY A 500 -12.05 22.46 24.66
CA GLY A 500 -11.03 23.38 24.14
C GLY A 500 -10.04 22.78 23.12
N LYS A 501 -10.14 21.48 22.82
CA LYS A 501 -9.28 20.80 21.82
C LYS A 501 -10.00 20.56 20.51
N VAL A 502 -11.31 20.39 20.55
CA VAL A 502 -12.17 20.25 19.38
C VAL A 502 -13.35 21.22 19.48
N ALA A 503 -14.06 21.43 18.37
CA ALA A 503 -15.27 22.23 18.39
C ALA A 503 -16.28 21.65 19.38
N LYS A 504 -16.93 22.49 20.20
CA LYS A 504 -17.81 22.05 21.27
C LYS A 504 -18.89 21.06 20.84
N TRP A 505 -19.41 21.21 19.65
CA TRP A 505 -20.45 20.35 19.10
C TRP A 505 -19.90 19.05 18.48
N TRP A 506 -18.57 18.90 18.37
CA TRP A 506 -17.88 17.68 17.98
C TRP A 506 -17.67 16.73 19.15
N ILE A 507 -17.65 17.23 20.38
CA ILE A 507 -17.40 16.40 21.56
C ILE A 507 -18.32 15.17 21.52
N PRO A 508 -17.76 13.95 21.68
CA PRO A 508 -18.56 12.74 21.71
C PRO A 508 -19.73 12.84 22.71
N ALA A 509 -20.91 12.41 22.28
CA ALA A 509 -22.08 12.46 23.13
C ALA A 509 -22.03 11.40 24.24
N ASP A 510 -21.24 10.35 24.02
CA ASP A 510 -21.03 9.29 24.99
C ASP A 510 -19.67 8.60 24.79
N CYS A 511 -19.19 7.87 25.82
CA CYS A 511 -17.96 7.11 25.82
C CYS A 511 -18.18 5.71 26.40
N VAL A 512 -17.66 4.68 25.73
CA VAL A 512 -17.67 3.28 26.19
C VAL A 512 -16.23 2.78 26.29
N PHE A 513 -15.82 2.28 27.43
CA PHE A 513 -14.54 1.60 27.57
C PHE A 513 -14.68 0.13 27.21
N VAL A 514 -13.78 -0.34 26.34
CA VAL A 514 -13.78 -1.72 25.81
C VAL A 514 -12.44 -2.40 26.08
N GLU A 515 -12.43 -3.73 26.13
CA GLU A 515 -11.18 -4.51 26.30
C GLU A 515 -10.38 -4.62 25.01
N GLN A 516 -11.06 -4.61 23.85
CA GLN A 516 -10.45 -4.70 22.53
C GLN A 516 -11.29 -3.98 21.49
N LEU A 517 -10.64 -3.48 20.43
CA LEU A 517 -11.28 -2.94 19.23
C LEU A 517 -11.12 -3.92 18.06
N PRO A 518 -12.12 -4.07 17.19
CA PRO A 518 -12.04 -4.97 16.05
C PRO A 518 -11.09 -4.42 14.97
N HIS A 519 -10.26 -5.31 14.41
CA HIS A 519 -9.34 -4.99 13.34
C HIS A 519 -9.56 -5.89 12.12
N THR A 520 -9.30 -5.35 10.94
CA THR A 520 -9.30 -6.12 9.69
C THR A 520 -8.10 -7.05 9.63
N ALA A 521 -8.12 -8.02 8.69
CA ALA A 521 -6.99 -8.92 8.43
C ALA A 521 -5.67 -8.18 8.09
N THR A 522 -5.76 -6.92 7.67
CA THR A 522 -4.60 -6.05 7.40
C THR A 522 -4.18 -5.19 8.58
N GLY A 523 -4.80 -5.37 9.76
CA GLY A 523 -4.49 -4.66 11.00
C GLY A 523 -5.08 -3.24 11.09
N LYS A 524 -6.02 -2.87 10.21
CA LYS A 524 -6.73 -1.59 10.28
C LYS A 524 -7.96 -1.72 11.16
N LEU A 525 -8.28 -0.70 11.94
CA LEU A 525 -9.48 -0.61 12.76
C LEU A 525 -10.75 -0.84 11.90
N SER A 526 -11.65 -1.72 12.35
CA SER A 526 -12.91 -2.03 11.67
C SER A 526 -14.07 -1.24 12.27
N LYS A 527 -14.23 0.03 11.86
CA LYS A 527 -15.39 0.84 12.29
C LYS A 527 -16.74 0.27 11.82
N LYS A 528 -16.72 -0.56 10.76
CA LYS A 528 -17.93 -1.26 10.31
C LYS A 528 -18.46 -2.20 11.40
N ASP A 529 -17.59 -3.06 11.94
CA ASP A 529 -18.00 -4.03 12.97
C ASP A 529 -18.50 -3.30 14.22
N LEU A 530 -17.85 -2.19 14.58
CA LEU A 530 -18.33 -1.34 15.68
C LEU A 530 -19.70 -0.71 15.39
N ARG A 531 -19.95 -0.20 14.18
CA ARG A 531 -21.30 0.33 13.84
C ARG A 531 -22.36 -0.75 13.86
N ASP A 532 -22.03 -1.97 13.40
CA ASP A 532 -22.96 -3.10 13.43
C ASP A 532 -23.27 -3.52 14.89
N GLU A 533 -22.26 -3.50 15.77
CA GLU A 533 -22.42 -3.84 17.20
C GLU A 533 -23.22 -2.78 17.96
N TYR A 534 -22.91 -1.49 17.72
CA TYR A 534 -23.53 -0.37 18.46
C TYR A 534 -24.71 0.28 17.72
N GLN A 535 -25.25 -0.31 16.66
CA GLN A 535 -26.37 0.25 15.89
C GLN A 535 -27.62 0.61 16.72
N ASN A 536 -27.84 -0.10 17.84
CA ASN A 536 -28.97 0.07 18.75
C ASN A 536 -28.55 0.71 20.08
N PHE A 537 -27.45 1.47 20.10
CA PHE A 537 -26.97 2.13 21.29
C PHE A 537 -28.02 3.09 21.87
N GLN A 538 -28.20 3.04 23.18
CA GLN A 538 -29.16 3.89 23.88
C GLN A 538 -28.43 5.11 24.50
N TRP A 539 -28.73 6.26 23.96
CA TRP A 539 -28.16 7.50 24.45
C TRP A 539 -28.68 7.85 25.87
N SER A 540 -27.80 8.36 26.74
CA SER A 540 -28.16 8.71 28.11
C SER A 540 -28.93 10.03 28.23
N ASP A 541 -28.94 10.84 27.17
CA ASP A 541 -29.58 12.17 27.11
C ASP A 541 -30.90 12.21 26.31
N VAL A 542 -31.44 11.05 25.94
CA VAL A 542 -32.69 10.91 25.15
C VAL A 542 -33.78 10.19 25.94
#